data_b52ac3b3feeb3ea528b79c641acf3b32
#
_entry.id   b52ac3b3feeb3ea528b79c641acf3b32
#
_cell.length_a   1.000
_cell.length_b   1.000
_cell.length_c   1.000
_cell.angle_alpha   90.00
_cell.angle_beta   90.00
_cell.angle_gamma   90.00
#
_symmetry.space_group_name_H-M   'P 1'
#
loop_
_entity.id
_entity.type
_entity.pdbx_description
1 polymer ?
#
loop_
_entity_poly.entity_id
_entity_poly.type
_entity_poly.pdbx_seq_one_letter_code
_entity_poly.pdbx_strand_id
1 'polypeptide(L)' 'MEPLPVLIENSIQIAWDYLERTGEIEDAAVAIRFLYDPIGLMIRRGERRRLALSNRAITAYKRFKLQRTQLGQAFA' A
#
# COMPACT_ATOMS: atom_id res chain seq x y z
N MET A 1 -7.33 -0.91 -22.50
CA MET A 1 -7.48 -0.56 -21.06
C MET A 1 -7.43 -1.84 -20.23
N GLU A 2 -6.67 -1.79 -19.17
CA GLU A 2 -6.49 -2.93 -18.29
C GLU A 2 -7.76 -3.17 -17.45
N PRO A 3 -8.27 -4.42 -17.33
CA PRO A 3 -9.40 -4.68 -16.44
C PRO A 3 -9.09 -4.30 -15.00
N LEU A 4 -10.08 -3.85 -14.24
CA LEU A 4 -9.87 -3.40 -12.86
C LEU A 4 -9.20 -4.43 -11.97
N PRO A 5 -9.60 -5.72 -11.98
CA PRO A 5 -8.91 -6.71 -11.13
C PRO A 5 -7.42 -6.84 -11.47
N VAL A 6 -7.07 -6.79 -12.76
CA VAL A 6 -5.67 -6.87 -13.20
C VAL A 6 -4.91 -5.61 -12.79
N LEU A 7 -5.53 -4.44 -12.95
CA LEU A 7 -4.93 -3.17 -12.53
C LEU A 7 -4.63 -3.16 -11.03
N ILE A 8 -5.57 -3.62 -10.22
CA ILE A 8 -5.40 -3.69 -8.77
C ILE A 8 -4.25 -4.63 -8.42
N GLU A 9 -4.24 -5.83 -9.00
CA GLU A 9 -3.18 -6.81 -8.74
C GLU A 9 -1.81 -6.28 -9.12
N ASN A 10 -1.70 -5.66 -10.29
CA ASN A 10 -0.42 -5.11 -10.76
C ASN A 10 0.06 -3.98 -9.86
N SER A 11 -0.86 -3.11 -9.43
CA SER A 11 -0.52 -2.00 -8.54
C SER A 11 -0.04 -2.50 -7.19
N ILE A 12 -0.70 -3.51 -6.63
CA ILE A 12 -0.32 -4.12 -5.37
C ILE A 12 1.02 -4.84 -5.50
N GLN A 13 1.24 -5.54 -6.62
CA GLN A 13 2.50 -6.23 -6.85
C GLN A 13 3.68 -5.25 -6.89
N ILE A 14 3.51 -4.12 -7.55
CA ILE A 14 4.55 -3.08 -7.59
C ILE A 14 4.86 -2.57 -6.18
N ALA A 15 3.82 -2.25 -5.41
CA ALA A 15 3.98 -1.76 -4.05
C ALA A 15 4.61 -2.82 -3.14
N TRP A 16 4.16 -4.05 -3.26
CA TRP A 16 4.68 -5.18 -2.49
C TRP A 16 6.16 -5.41 -2.76
N ASP A 17 6.53 -5.47 -4.04
CA ASP A 17 7.93 -5.70 -4.41
C ASP A 17 8.85 -4.62 -3.85
N TYR A 18 8.41 -3.37 -3.91
CA TYR A 18 9.17 -2.26 -3.35
C TYR A 18 9.35 -2.42 -1.84
N LEU A 19 8.27 -2.66 -1.12
CA LEU A 19 8.30 -2.76 0.34
C LEU A 19 9.06 -3.99 0.81
N GLU A 20 8.96 -5.10 0.09
CA GLU A 20 9.72 -6.30 0.39
C GLU A 20 11.22 -6.07 0.20
N ARG A 21 11.58 -5.40 -0.89
CA ARG A 21 12.97 -5.09 -1.22
C ARG A 21 13.62 -4.19 -0.18
N THR A 22 12.85 -3.27 0.39
CA THR A 22 13.34 -2.35 1.43
C THR A 22 13.20 -2.93 2.84
N GLY A 23 12.69 -4.15 2.97
CA GLY A 23 12.55 -4.82 4.26
C GLY A 23 11.47 -4.27 5.16
N GLU A 24 10.46 -3.59 4.60
CA GLU A 24 9.43 -2.92 5.39
C GLU A 24 8.22 -3.78 5.69
N ILE A 25 8.12 -4.97 5.09
CA ILE A 25 6.99 -5.87 5.34
C ILE A 25 7.31 -6.74 6.56
N GLU A 26 6.55 -6.53 7.63
CA GLU A 26 6.69 -7.32 8.86
C GLU A 26 5.60 -8.39 8.96
N ASP A 27 4.36 -8.01 8.67
CA ASP A 27 3.20 -8.90 8.68
C ASP A 27 2.53 -8.83 7.33
N ALA A 28 2.56 -9.94 6.58
CA ALA A 28 2.05 -9.98 5.21
C ALA A 28 0.55 -9.67 5.14
N ALA A 29 -0.24 -10.19 6.07
CA ALA A 29 -1.69 -9.98 6.06
C ALA A 29 -2.04 -8.53 6.31
N VAL A 30 -1.36 -7.89 7.25
CA VAL A 30 -1.55 -6.46 7.55
C VAL A 30 -1.11 -5.61 6.36
N ALA A 31 0.05 -5.92 5.78
CA ALA A 31 0.58 -5.18 4.64
C ALA A 31 -0.40 -5.20 3.46
N ILE A 32 -0.91 -6.37 3.11
CA ILE A 32 -1.86 -6.51 2.00
C ILE A 32 -3.08 -5.62 2.24
N ARG A 33 -3.63 -5.64 3.44
CA ARG A 33 -4.81 -4.84 3.77
C ARG A 33 -4.55 -3.34 3.58
N PHE A 34 -3.41 -2.86 4.06
CA PHE A 34 -3.05 -1.45 3.95
C PHE A 34 -2.68 -1.03 2.53
N LEU A 35 -2.36 -1.98 1.65
CA LEU A 35 -2.13 -1.69 0.25
C LEU A 35 -3.44 -1.65 -0.53
N TYR A 36 -4.39 -2.53 -0.22
CA TYR A 36 -5.68 -2.59 -0.92
C TYR A 36 -6.56 -1.38 -0.65
N ASP A 37 -6.64 -0.93 0.60
CA ASP A 37 -7.56 0.14 0.98
C ASP A 37 -7.34 1.44 0.21
N PRO A 38 -6.10 2.00 0.15
CA PRO A 38 -5.89 3.24 -0.59
C PRO A 38 -6.06 3.07 -2.10
N ILE A 39 -5.69 1.92 -2.64
CA ILE A 39 -5.88 1.64 -4.07
C ILE A 39 -7.37 1.62 -4.42
N GLY A 40 -8.18 0.95 -3.61
CA GLY A 40 -9.61 0.91 -3.82
C GLY A 40 -10.24 2.29 -3.78
N LEU A 41 -9.81 3.12 -2.85
CA LEU A 41 -10.30 4.49 -2.73
C LEU A 41 -9.97 5.33 -3.97
N MET A 42 -8.73 5.23 -4.45
CA MET A 42 -8.30 5.98 -5.63
C MET A 42 -9.04 5.52 -6.90
N ILE A 43 -9.29 4.22 -7.03
CA ILE A 43 -10.06 3.69 -8.14
C ILE A 43 -11.48 4.24 -8.14
N ARG A 44 -12.11 4.34 -6.96
CA ARG A 44 -13.44 4.95 -6.83
C ARG A 44 -13.45 6.41 -7.27
N ARG A 45 -12.32 7.11 -7.10
CA ARG A 45 -12.16 8.49 -7.53
C ARG A 45 -11.78 8.64 -9.00
N GLY A 46 -11.62 7.53 -9.71
CA GLY A 46 -11.33 7.54 -11.14
C GLY A 46 -9.89 7.35 -11.51
N GLU A 47 -8.99 7.09 -10.56
CA GLU A 47 -7.59 6.86 -10.87
C GLU A 47 -7.40 5.51 -11.55
N ARG A 48 -6.60 5.48 -12.63
CA ARG A 48 -6.36 4.26 -13.41
C ARG A 48 -4.88 4.04 -13.72
N ARG A 49 -3.98 4.90 -13.22
CA ARG A 49 -2.54 4.78 -13.47
C ARG A 49 -1.92 3.87 -12.42
N ARG A 50 -1.26 2.81 -12.87
CA ARG A 50 -0.63 1.83 -11.98
C ARG A 50 0.36 2.47 -11.02
N LEU A 51 1.24 3.32 -11.53
CA LEU A 51 2.28 3.94 -10.69
C LEU A 51 1.68 4.87 -9.65
N ALA A 52 0.62 5.60 -10.00
CA ALA A 52 -0.05 6.47 -9.04
C ALA A 52 -0.71 5.65 -7.92
N LEU A 53 -1.35 4.55 -8.28
CA LEU A 53 -1.97 3.65 -7.31
C LEU A 53 -0.95 3.02 -6.39
N SER A 54 0.14 2.48 -6.95
CA SER A 54 1.18 1.83 -6.16
C SER A 54 1.91 2.81 -5.25
N ASN A 55 2.22 4.01 -5.74
CA ASN A 55 2.88 5.04 -4.93
C ASN A 55 2.01 5.46 -3.75
N ARG A 56 0.71 5.60 -3.98
CA ARG A 56 -0.21 5.95 -2.90
C ARG A 56 -0.29 4.84 -1.85
N ALA A 57 -0.31 3.59 -2.30
CA ALA A 57 -0.33 2.46 -1.39
C ALA A 57 0.93 2.40 -0.55
N ILE A 58 2.10 2.60 -1.16
CA ILE A 58 3.38 2.63 -0.44
C ILE A 58 3.37 3.73 0.62
N THR A 59 2.94 4.93 0.24
CA THR A 59 2.88 6.07 1.16
C THR A 59 1.97 5.77 2.34
N ALA A 60 0.80 5.20 2.09
CA ALA A 60 -0.16 4.87 3.15
C ALA A 60 0.43 3.83 4.12
N TYR A 61 1.10 2.82 3.60
CA TYR A 61 1.73 1.79 4.43
C TYR A 61 2.85 2.38 5.29
N LYS A 62 3.69 3.23 4.71
CA LYS A 62 4.77 3.87 5.46
C LYS A 62 4.24 4.77 6.57
N ARG A 63 3.17 5.51 6.31
CA ARG A 63 2.52 6.33 7.35
C ARG A 63 1.99 5.48 8.49
N PHE A 64 1.37 4.37 8.14
CA PHE A 64 0.88 3.43 9.15
C PHE A 64 2.01 2.94 10.04
N LYS A 65 3.12 2.51 9.46
CA LYS A 65 4.28 2.04 10.23
C LYS A 65 4.85 3.13 11.13
N LEU A 66 4.95 4.34 10.62
CA LEU A 66 5.47 5.47 11.39
C LEU A 66 4.58 5.77 12.59
N GLN A 67 3.26 5.84 12.39
CA GLN A 67 2.32 6.08 13.48
C GLN A 67 2.38 4.99 14.53
N ARG A 68 2.47 3.74 14.10
CA ARG A 68 2.58 2.60 15.00
C ARG A 68 3.84 2.70 15.85
N THR A 69 4.96 3.07 15.26
CA THR A 69 6.22 3.25 15.99
C THR A 69 6.13 4.37 17.00
N GLN A 70 5.51 5.50 16.64
CA GLN A 70 5.33 6.62 17.55
C GLN A 70 4.42 6.26 18.71
N LEU A 71 3.35 5.53 18.48
CA LEU A 71 2.46 5.07 19.55
C LEU A 71 3.19 4.11 20.47
N GLY A 72 4.00 3.21 19.93
CA GLY A 72 4.81 2.32 20.73
C GLY A 72 5.78 3.07 21.63
N GLN A 73 6.40 4.12 21.13
CA GLN A 73 7.30 4.96 21.91
C GLN A 73 6.56 5.73 23.00
N ALA A 74 5.33 6.17 22.72
CA ALA A 74 4.54 6.91 23.69
C ALA A 74 4.19 6.06 24.92
N PHE A 75 4.14 4.75 24.78
CA PHE A 75 3.82 3.84 25.87
C PHE A 75 5.06 3.18 26.50
N ALA A 76 6.20 3.44 25.95
CA ALA A 76 7.45 2.96 26.50
C ALA A 76 8.02 3.99 27.49
#